data_5a7b3152889a18b160b62d81e99f9a2a
#
_entry.id   5a7b3152889a18b160b62d81e99f9a2a
#
_cell.length_a   1.000
_cell.length_b   1.000
_cell.length_c   1.000
_cell.angle_alpha   90.00
_cell.angle_beta   90.00
_cell.angle_gamma   90.00
#
_symmetry.space_group_name_H-M   'P 1'
#
loop_
_entity.id
_entity.type
_entity.pdbx_description
1 polymer ?
#
loop_
_entity_poly.entity_id
_entity_poly.type
_entity_poly.pdbx_seq_one_letter_code
_entity_poly.pdbx_strand_id
1 'polypeptide(L)'
;YAARANLKTILLESNITGGLVNSTYTVENFPGRPGIHGMELMETMRAHVDSLNIPVEEVCEIEHLVLDGMEKRAETADAVYTAKAVILATGRHPIALETPTEAGDVHFCAICDGAPYAGKHVLVVGGGNSAFDEGLYLLGLGVKHITLVECTDRFYAAQATQEALLGSGKVTALTEARVDDLIVRDGHLTGALLDHKGEQLTVDVEGIFVFLGQRPNNALFAGQVDLTEDGYIDAGIDMSTSLPGVFSAGDINHKPFRQITTAMADGTIAALSAEKYVRTQS
;
A
#
# COMPACT_ATOMS: atom_id res chain seq x y z
N TYR A 1 -10.65 -4.53 19.92
CA TYR A 1 -10.74 -3.71 21.14
C TYR A 1 -12.12 -3.07 21.27
N ALA A 2 -12.69 -2.44 20.22
CA ALA A 2 -14.03 -1.84 20.27
C ALA A 2 -15.11 -2.85 20.70
N ALA A 3 -15.12 -4.06 20.12
CA ALA A 3 -16.04 -5.13 20.54
C ALA A 3 -15.86 -5.54 22.03
N ARG A 4 -14.61 -5.65 22.49
CA ARG A 4 -14.32 -5.93 23.91
C ARG A 4 -14.80 -4.82 24.86
N ALA A 5 -14.92 -3.61 24.34
CA ALA A 5 -15.50 -2.45 25.05
C ALA A 5 -17.03 -2.38 24.96
N ASN A 6 -17.68 -3.40 24.36
CA ASN A 6 -19.12 -3.46 24.07
C ASN A 6 -19.64 -2.32 23.18
N LEU A 7 -18.79 -1.78 22.31
CA LEU A 7 -19.22 -0.83 21.28
C LEU A 7 -19.83 -1.60 20.11
N LYS A 8 -20.97 -1.12 19.61
CA LYS A 8 -21.50 -1.58 18.32
C LYS A 8 -20.57 -1.06 17.22
N THR A 9 -19.88 -1.96 16.55
CA THR A 9 -18.87 -1.65 15.57
C THR A 9 -19.18 -2.36 14.25
N ILE A 10 -18.92 -1.71 13.13
CA ILE A 10 -18.94 -2.28 11.79
C ILE A 10 -17.63 -1.87 11.08
N LEU A 11 -17.09 -2.74 10.24
CA LEU A 11 -16.00 -2.43 9.32
C LEU A 11 -16.57 -2.33 7.90
N LEU A 12 -16.17 -1.28 7.19
CA LEU A 12 -16.47 -1.07 5.78
C LEU A 12 -15.15 -1.18 5.00
N GLU A 13 -15.11 -2.07 4.01
CA GLU A 13 -13.93 -2.35 3.19
C GLU A 13 -14.33 -2.26 1.71
N SER A 14 -13.63 -1.43 0.94
CA SER A 14 -13.94 -1.24 -0.49
C SER A 14 -13.60 -2.45 -1.36
N ASN A 15 -12.67 -3.29 -0.89
CA ASN A 15 -12.26 -4.51 -1.55
C ASN A 15 -12.50 -5.73 -0.64
N ILE A 16 -11.51 -6.60 -0.53
CA ILE A 16 -11.45 -7.71 0.42
C ILE A 16 -10.56 -7.33 1.59
N THR A 17 -10.92 -7.80 2.79
CA THR A 17 -10.13 -7.53 4.01
C THR A 17 -8.69 -8.02 3.88
N GLY A 18 -7.75 -7.21 4.41
CA GLY A 18 -6.32 -7.51 4.43
C GLY A 18 -5.44 -6.48 3.72
N GLY A 19 -6.00 -5.72 2.77
CA GLY A 19 -5.30 -4.63 2.08
C GLY A 19 -3.99 -5.10 1.44
N LEU A 20 -2.95 -4.27 1.49
CA LEU A 20 -1.64 -4.56 0.89
C LEU A 20 -0.95 -5.82 1.44
N VAL A 21 -1.32 -6.29 2.63
CA VAL A 21 -0.72 -7.51 3.21
C VAL A 21 -1.11 -8.76 2.41
N ASN A 22 -2.29 -8.78 1.79
CA ASN A 22 -2.74 -9.89 0.96
C ASN A 22 -1.77 -10.19 -0.21
N SER A 23 -1.09 -9.17 -0.72
CA SER A 23 -0.11 -9.30 -1.79
C SER A 23 1.31 -9.64 -1.32
N THR A 24 1.54 -9.81 -0.01
CA THR A 24 2.84 -10.19 0.51
C THR A 24 3.00 -11.71 0.55
N TYR A 25 3.96 -12.25 -0.21
CA TYR A 25 4.19 -13.70 -0.27
C TYR A 25 4.61 -14.29 1.09
N THR A 26 5.58 -13.68 1.77
CA THR A 26 6.02 -14.13 3.09
C THR A 26 6.23 -12.94 4.03
N VAL A 27 5.56 -12.97 5.17
CA VAL A 27 5.74 -12.02 6.27
C VAL A 27 6.66 -12.66 7.30
N GLU A 28 7.90 -12.19 7.41
CA GLU A 28 8.92 -12.76 8.30
C GLU A 28 9.07 -11.97 9.62
N ASN A 29 8.59 -10.74 9.64
CA ASN A 29 8.77 -9.78 10.73
C ASN A 29 7.52 -9.58 11.59
N PHE A 30 6.57 -10.52 11.57
CA PHE A 30 5.38 -10.49 12.43
C PHE A 30 5.64 -11.33 13.70
N PRO A 31 5.66 -10.72 14.91
CA PRO A 31 5.94 -11.44 16.14
C PRO A 31 4.98 -12.60 16.40
N GLY A 32 5.53 -13.78 16.67
CA GLY A 32 4.76 -15.00 16.94
C GLY A 32 4.30 -15.78 15.70
N ARG A 33 4.62 -15.32 14.49
CA ARG A 33 4.34 -15.98 13.20
C ARG A 33 5.53 -15.85 12.26
N PRO A 34 6.61 -16.57 12.45
CA PRO A 34 7.75 -16.52 11.55
C PRO A 34 7.42 -17.18 10.20
N GLY A 35 7.56 -16.43 9.11
CA GLY A 35 7.39 -16.97 7.76
C GLY A 35 5.96 -17.37 7.40
N ILE A 36 4.98 -16.52 7.70
CA ILE A 36 3.57 -16.74 7.30
C ILE A 36 3.26 -16.04 5.96
N HIS A 37 2.44 -16.68 5.12
CA HIS A 37 1.91 -16.03 3.91
C HIS A 37 1.00 -14.85 4.30
N GLY A 38 1.09 -13.71 3.58
CA GLY A 38 0.32 -12.50 3.94
C GLY A 38 -1.18 -12.74 3.95
N MET A 39 -1.72 -13.43 2.94
CA MET A 39 -3.14 -13.79 2.88
C MET A 39 -3.56 -14.67 4.06
N GLU A 40 -2.77 -15.69 4.43
CA GLU A 40 -3.05 -16.57 5.58
C GLU A 40 -3.05 -15.78 6.91
N LEU A 41 -2.13 -14.80 7.05
CA LEU A 41 -2.13 -13.92 8.20
C LEU A 41 -3.42 -13.10 8.27
N MET A 42 -3.88 -12.54 7.15
CA MET A 42 -5.10 -11.74 7.09
C MET A 42 -6.36 -12.59 7.32
N GLU A 43 -6.41 -13.80 6.78
CA GLU A 43 -7.49 -14.77 7.07
C GLU A 43 -7.57 -15.10 8.57
N THR A 44 -6.41 -15.28 9.22
CA THR A 44 -6.35 -15.50 10.68
C THR A 44 -6.88 -14.30 11.46
N MET A 45 -6.55 -13.08 11.03
CA MET A 45 -7.04 -11.85 11.64
C MET A 45 -8.56 -11.68 11.38
N ARG A 46 -9.01 -11.98 10.16
CA ARG A 46 -10.45 -11.94 9.82
C ARG A 46 -11.25 -12.92 10.68
N ALA A 47 -10.81 -14.15 10.82
CA ALA A 47 -11.46 -15.16 11.66
C ALA A 47 -11.55 -14.69 13.14
N HIS A 48 -10.56 -13.95 13.64
CA HIS A 48 -10.64 -13.34 14.98
C HIS A 48 -11.72 -12.26 15.05
N VAL A 49 -11.87 -11.41 14.03
CA VAL A 49 -12.94 -10.39 13.96
C VAL A 49 -14.32 -11.08 13.93
N ASP A 50 -14.47 -12.12 13.11
CA ASP A 50 -15.71 -12.89 12.99
C ASP A 50 -16.10 -13.57 14.32
N SER A 51 -15.11 -14.07 15.08
CA SER A 51 -15.34 -14.67 16.41
C SER A 51 -15.90 -13.69 17.45
N LEU A 52 -15.72 -12.38 17.21
CA LEU A 52 -16.25 -11.30 18.03
C LEU A 52 -17.61 -10.78 17.53
N ASN A 53 -18.19 -11.43 16.49
CA ASN A 53 -19.44 -11.04 15.84
C ASN A 53 -19.47 -9.57 15.37
N ILE A 54 -18.35 -9.08 14.84
CA ILE A 54 -18.27 -7.75 14.24
C ILE A 54 -18.67 -7.87 12.77
N PRO A 55 -19.72 -7.17 12.31
CA PRO A 55 -20.03 -7.10 10.88
C PRO A 55 -18.87 -6.51 10.09
N VAL A 56 -18.56 -7.12 8.96
CA VAL A 56 -17.59 -6.61 7.99
C VAL A 56 -18.24 -6.62 6.62
N GLU A 57 -18.45 -5.44 6.06
CA GLU A 57 -18.99 -5.27 4.72
C GLU A 57 -17.80 -5.12 3.76
N GLU A 58 -17.61 -6.12 2.92
CA GLU A 58 -16.58 -6.13 1.86
C GLU A 58 -17.19 -5.71 0.52
N VAL A 59 -16.35 -5.26 -0.41
CA VAL A 59 -16.76 -4.70 -1.71
C VAL A 59 -17.76 -3.55 -1.49
N CYS A 60 -17.56 -2.80 -0.41
CA CYS A 60 -18.43 -1.73 0.06
C CYS A 60 -17.77 -0.37 -0.22
N GLU A 61 -18.03 0.20 -1.39
CA GLU A 61 -17.51 1.51 -1.76
C GLU A 61 -18.28 2.63 -1.06
N ILE A 62 -17.56 3.50 -0.36
CA ILE A 62 -18.14 4.68 0.27
C ILE A 62 -18.13 5.81 -0.76
N GLU A 63 -19.31 6.29 -1.15
CA GLU A 63 -19.46 7.38 -2.11
C GLU A 63 -19.34 8.75 -1.43
N HIS A 64 -19.90 8.88 -0.22
CA HIS A 64 -19.85 10.10 0.56
C HIS A 64 -19.56 9.82 2.02
N LEU A 65 -18.62 10.58 2.60
CA LEU A 65 -18.25 10.51 4.00
C LEU A 65 -18.38 11.91 4.61
N VAL A 66 -19.19 12.03 5.64
CA VAL A 66 -19.38 13.27 6.41
C VAL A 66 -18.88 13.05 7.82
N LEU A 67 -17.83 13.75 8.21
CA LEU A 67 -17.13 13.58 9.47
C LEU A 67 -17.39 14.69 10.48
N ASP A 68 -17.98 15.80 10.07
CA ASP A 68 -18.34 16.91 10.96
C ASP A 68 -19.61 16.61 11.76
N GLY A 69 -19.79 17.33 12.86
CA GLY A 69 -20.95 17.19 13.75
C GLY A 69 -20.84 16.05 14.75
N MET A 70 -21.89 15.84 15.54
CA MET A 70 -21.93 14.80 16.59
C MET A 70 -22.16 13.40 16.04
N GLU A 71 -22.87 13.27 14.93
CA GLU A 71 -23.12 12.02 14.22
C GLU A 71 -22.34 12.04 12.89
N LYS A 72 -21.49 11.03 12.72
CA LYS A 72 -20.70 10.81 11.48
C LYS A 72 -21.53 9.95 10.54
N ARG A 73 -21.37 10.16 9.22
CA ARG A 73 -22.18 9.48 8.23
C ARG A 73 -21.31 8.98 7.05
N ALA A 74 -21.47 7.70 6.72
CA ALA A 74 -20.90 7.09 5.53
C ALA A 74 -22.05 6.61 4.62
N GLU A 75 -22.02 7.00 3.36
CA GLU A 75 -23.02 6.63 2.36
C GLU A 75 -22.39 5.74 1.30
N THR A 76 -23.06 4.66 0.98
CA THR A 76 -22.76 3.75 -0.12
C THR A 76 -23.94 3.71 -1.07
N ALA A 77 -23.82 3.04 -2.21
CA ALA A 77 -24.94 2.89 -3.15
C ALA A 77 -26.18 2.24 -2.50
N ASP A 78 -26.00 1.37 -1.52
CA ASP A 78 -27.08 0.52 -0.96
C ASP A 78 -27.49 0.91 0.47
N ALA A 79 -26.68 1.66 1.20
CA ALA A 79 -26.90 1.90 2.62
C ALA A 79 -26.31 3.23 3.11
N VAL A 80 -26.84 3.69 4.25
CA VAL A 80 -26.29 4.82 5.01
C VAL A 80 -25.95 4.33 6.42
N TYR A 81 -24.70 4.50 6.79
CA TYR A 81 -24.19 4.16 8.13
C TYR A 81 -24.00 5.43 8.94
N THR A 82 -24.46 5.41 10.18
CA THR A 82 -24.24 6.53 11.11
C THR A 82 -23.54 6.04 12.38
N ALA A 83 -22.64 6.86 12.90
CA ALA A 83 -21.87 6.53 14.09
C ALA A 83 -21.51 7.77 14.91
N LYS A 84 -21.32 7.58 16.23
CA LYS A 84 -20.78 8.62 17.11
C LYS A 84 -19.28 8.85 16.90
N ALA A 85 -18.56 7.81 16.47
CA ALA A 85 -17.12 7.88 16.18
C ALA A 85 -16.76 7.08 14.94
N VAL A 86 -15.72 7.53 14.23
CA VAL A 86 -15.16 6.89 13.04
C VAL A 86 -13.66 6.70 13.22
N ILE A 87 -13.13 5.56 12.80
CA ILE A 87 -11.70 5.31 12.68
C ILE A 87 -11.37 5.19 11.19
N LEU A 88 -10.57 6.13 10.69
CA LEU A 88 -10.05 6.13 9.34
C LEU A 88 -8.83 5.20 9.27
N ALA A 89 -8.96 4.07 8.57
CA ALA A 89 -7.91 3.07 8.43
C ALA A 89 -7.68 2.69 6.95
N THR A 90 -7.82 3.66 6.06
CA THR A 90 -7.84 3.49 4.61
C THR A 90 -6.50 3.12 3.99
N GLY A 91 -5.39 3.23 4.75
CA GLY A 91 -4.07 2.81 4.31
C GLY A 91 -3.51 3.61 3.13
N ARG A 92 -2.81 2.92 2.25
CA ARG A 92 -2.10 3.49 1.09
C ARG A 92 -2.30 2.61 -0.15
N HIS A 93 -1.97 3.15 -1.32
CA HIS A 93 -1.88 2.40 -2.58
C HIS A 93 -0.56 2.70 -3.30
N PRO A 94 -0.03 1.76 -4.10
CA PRO A 94 1.14 2.01 -4.93
C PRO A 94 0.89 3.11 -5.95
N ILE A 95 1.91 3.90 -6.23
CA ILE A 95 1.89 4.85 -7.35
C ILE A 95 2.08 4.05 -8.63
N ALA A 96 1.09 4.10 -9.51
CA ALA A 96 1.16 3.47 -10.83
C ALA A 96 2.01 4.30 -11.81
N LEU A 97 2.40 3.68 -12.91
CA LEU A 97 2.92 4.41 -14.06
C LEU A 97 1.83 5.33 -14.64
N GLU A 98 2.24 6.49 -15.11
CA GLU A 98 1.33 7.41 -15.81
C GLU A 98 0.93 6.88 -17.20
N THR A 99 1.69 5.93 -17.72
CA THR A 99 1.45 5.28 -19.02
C THR A 99 0.27 4.30 -18.89
N PRO A 100 -0.78 4.41 -19.73
CA PRO A 100 -1.88 3.47 -19.73
C PRO A 100 -1.39 2.05 -20.01
N THR A 101 -1.74 1.09 -19.15
CA THR A 101 -1.34 -0.29 -19.32
C THR A 101 -2.57 -1.20 -19.29
N GLU A 102 -2.92 -1.76 -20.44
CA GLU A 102 -3.89 -2.87 -20.51
C GLU A 102 -3.20 -4.24 -20.37
N ALA A 103 -1.86 -4.26 -20.28
CA ALA A 103 -1.09 -5.49 -20.14
C ALA A 103 -1.07 -5.98 -18.69
N GLY A 104 -1.35 -7.26 -18.49
CA GLY A 104 -1.30 -7.92 -17.19
C GLY A 104 0.12 -8.14 -16.63
N ASP A 105 1.14 -7.57 -17.26
CA ASP A 105 2.56 -7.79 -16.93
C ASP A 105 3.19 -6.59 -16.17
N VAL A 106 2.36 -5.74 -15.53
CA VAL A 106 2.79 -4.62 -14.68
C VAL A 106 2.48 -4.94 -13.22
N HIS A 107 3.51 -4.96 -12.39
CA HIS A 107 3.47 -5.46 -11.03
C HIS A 107 3.97 -4.41 -10.04
N PHE A 108 3.52 -4.51 -8.79
CA PHE A 108 3.90 -3.62 -7.69
C PHE A 108 4.54 -4.37 -6.52
N CYS A 109 4.80 -5.68 -6.69
CA CYS A 109 5.36 -6.55 -5.67
C CYS A 109 6.13 -7.70 -6.35
N ALA A 110 7.45 -7.71 -6.25
CA ALA A 110 8.27 -8.78 -6.83
C ALA A 110 8.11 -10.11 -6.10
N ILE A 111 7.87 -10.06 -4.79
CA ILE A 111 7.66 -11.26 -3.97
C ILE A 111 6.38 -11.98 -4.40
N CYS A 112 5.34 -11.24 -4.78
CA CYS A 112 4.05 -11.77 -5.19
C CYS A 112 4.08 -12.32 -6.62
N ASP A 113 4.68 -11.56 -7.55
CA ASP A 113 4.52 -11.73 -8.98
C ASP A 113 5.82 -12.10 -9.70
N GLY A 114 6.95 -12.15 -9.01
CA GLY A 114 8.27 -12.30 -9.63
C GLY A 114 8.58 -13.71 -10.15
N ALA A 115 7.99 -14.76 -9.57
CA ALA A 115 8.34 -16.15 -9.91
C ALA A 115 8.16 -16.50 -11.40
N PRO A 116 7.13 -16.04 -12.15
CA PRO A 116 6.98 -16.31 -13.58
C PRO A 116 8.05 -15.66 -14.48
N TYR A 117 8.86 -14.75 -13.92
CA TYR A 117 9.90 -14.02 -14.65
C TYR A 117 11.31 -14.63 -14.50
N ALA A 118 11.44 -15.82 -13.93
CA ALA A 118 12.69 -16.57 -13.92
C ALA A 118 13.18 -16.81 -15.37
N GLY A 119 14.44 -16.49 -15.65
CA GLY A 119 15.04 -16.57 -16.98
C GLY A 119 14.71 -15.44 -17.93
N LYS A 120 13.83 -14.50 -17.54
CA LYS A 120 13.35 -13.39 -18.37
C LYS A 120 14.10 -12.08 -18.07
N HIS A 121 13.89 -11.10 -18.92
CA HIS A 121 14.34 -9.74 -18.75
C HIS A 121 13.17 -8.88 -18.24
N VAL A 122 13.37 -8.13 -17.16
CA VAL A 122 12.35 -7.28 -16.57
C VAL A 122 12.82 -5.83 -16.43
N LEU A 123 11.85 -4.92 -16.44
CA LEU A 123 12.06 -3.50 -16.12
C LEU A 123 11.68 -3.27 -14.64
N VAL A 124 12.55 -2.61 -13.90
CA VAL A 124 12.27 -2.14 -12.54
C VAL A 124 12.25 -0.62 -12.57
N VAL A 125 11.16 -0.02 -12.11
CA VAL A 125 10.94 1.44 -12.13
C VAL A 125 10.96 1.99 -10.72
N GLY A 126 11.92 2.86 -10.44
CA GLY A 126 12.15 3.53 -9.16
C GLY A 126 13.58 3.34 -8.65
N GLY A 127 14.04 4.29 -7.84
CA GLY A 127 15.43 4.34 -7.35
C GLY A 127 15.58 4.28 -5.84
N GLY A 128 14.49 3.99 -5.10
CA GLY A 128 14.48 3.87 -3.64
C GLY A 128 14.78 2.45 -3.14
N ASN A 129 14.77 2.27 -1.81
CA ASN A 129 15.05 0.98 -1.16
C ASN A 129 14.18 -0.15 -1.72
N SER A 130 12.87 0.06 -1.92
CA SER A 130 11.98 -0.98 -2.45
C SER A 130 12.44 -1.51 -3.80
N ALA A 131 12.81 -0.63 -4.74
CA ALA A 131 13.27 -1.04 -6.07
C ALA A 131 14.55 -1.90 -6.00
N PHE A 132 15.46 -1.55 -5.10
CA PHE A 132 16.72 -2.26 -4.95
C PHE A 132 16.57 -3.57 -4.19
N ASP A 133 15.82 -3.60 -3.09
CA ASP A 133 15.58 -4.81 -2.29
C ASP A 133 14.78 -5.84 -3.10
N GLU A 134 13.72 -5.41 -3.78
CA GLU A 134 12.92 -6.29 -4.63
C GLU A 134 13.65 -6.66 -5.94
N GLY A 135 14.54 -5.80 -6.43
CA GLY A 135 15.46 -6.13 -7.52
C GLY A 135 16.42 -7.27 -7.17
N LEU A 136 17.00 -7.24 -5.97
CA LEU A 136 17.80 -8.36 -5.45
C LEU A 136 16.98 -9.64 -5.32
N TYR A 137 15.73 -9.52 -4.86
CA TYR A 137 14.81 -10.65 -4.77
C TYR A 137 14.52 -11.26 -6.13
N LEU A 138 14.23 -10.44 -7.16
CA LEU A 138 14.02 -10.89 -8.54
C LEU A 138 15.24 -11.64 -9.09
N LEU A 139 16.46 -11.15 -8.83
CA LEU A 139 17.68 -11.88 -9.20
C LEU A 139 17.79 -13.21 -8.46
N GLY A 140 17.38 -13.27 -7.19
CA GLY A 140 17.30 -14.50 -6.39
C GLY A 140 16.31 -15.53 -6.95
N LEU A 141 15.21 -15.09 -7.56
CA LEU A 141 14.25 -15.94 -8.30
C LEU A 141 14.79 -16.43 -9.65
N GLY A 142 15.95 -15.93 -10.09
CA GLY A 142 16.54 -16.34 -11.35
C GLY A 142 16.16 -15.47 -12.55
N VAL A 143 15.68 -14.23 -12.34
CA VAL A 143 15.53 -13.25 -13.43
C VAL A 143 16.88 -13.09 -14.14
N LYS A 144 16.84 -13.11 -15.47
CA LYS A 144 18.05 -13.12 -16.29
C LYS A 144 18.76 -11.77 -16.30
N HIS A 145 17.98 -10.70 -16.42
CA HIS A 145 18.48 -9.33 -16.47
C HIS A 145 17.43 -8.35 -15.96
N ILE A 146 17.87 -7.29 -15.33
CA ILE A 146 17.03 -6.16 -14.89
C ILE A 146 17.50 -4.90 -15.59
N THR A 147 16.59 -4.17 -16.23
CA THR A 147 16.79 -2.76 -16.53
C THR A 147 16.16 -1.97 -15.38
N LEU A 148 16.98 -1.22 -14.64
CA LEU A 148 16.53 -0.39 -13.52
C LEU A 148 16.51 1.06 -13.97
N VAL A 149 15.37 1.75 -13.83
CA VAL A 149 15.21 3.15 -14.23
C VAL A 149 14.79 4.02 -13.08
N GLU A 150 15.41 5.21 -12.97
CA GLU A 150 15.09 6.25 -12.01
C GLU A 150 15.04 7.61 -12.75
N CYS A 151 13.99 8.39 -12.50
CA CYS A 151 13.78 9.67 -13.19
C CYS A 151 14.71 10.78 -12.73
N THR A 152 15.28 10.66 -11.53
CA THR A 152 16.25 11.63 -11.00
C THR A 152 17.69 11.30 -11.40
N ASP A 153 18.62 12.15 -11.02
CA ASP A 153 20.06 12.02 -11.35
C ASP A 153 20.81 10.96 -10.53
N ARG A 154 20.15 10.35 -9.53
CA ARG A 154 20.77 9.36 -8.62
C ARG A 154 19.76 8.38 -8.04
N PHE A 155 20.26 7.30 -7.48
CA PHE A 155 19.48 6.34 -6.67
C PHE A 155 19.49 6.76 -5.19
N TYR A 156 18.39 6.44 -4.48
CA TYR A 156 18.16 6.82 -3.08
C TYR A 156 18.18 5.63 -2.13
N ALA A 157 18.38 4.41 -2.62
CA ALA A 157 18.50 3.21 -1.81
C ALA A 157 19.76 3.27 -0.92
N ALA A 158 19.79 2.46 0.14
CA ALA A 158 20.96 2.30 0.98
C ALA A 158 22.17 1.85 0.14
N GLN A 159 23.36 2.41 0.42
CA GLN A 159 24.56 2.18 -0.40
C GLN A 159 24.89 0.68 -0.52
N ALA A 160 24.81 -0.07 0.57
CA ALA A 160 25.10 -1.51 0.57
C ALA A 160 24.18 -2.29 -0.39
N THR A 161 22.88 -1.92 -0.45
CA THR A 161 21.91 -2.54 -1.34
C THR A 161 22.17 -2.15 -2.79
N GLN A 162 22.56 -0.88 -3.03
CA GLN A 162 22.98 -0.43 -4.37
C GLN A 162 24.20 -1.24 -4.85
N GLU A 163 25.25 -1.35 -4.04
CA GLU A 163 26.46 -2.12 -4.36
C GLU A 163 26.15 -3.59 -4.67
N ALA A 164 25.27 -4.21 -3.88
CA ALA A 164 24.87 -5.60 -4.08
C ALA A 164 24.12 -5.81 -5.40
N LEU A 165 23.12 -4.97 -5.69
CA LEU A 165 22.31 -5.11 -6.91
C LEU A 165 23.13 -4.78 -8.17
N LEU A 166 23.78 -3.62 -8.20
CA LEU A 166 24.53 -3.14 -9.36
C LEU A 166 25.79 -3.97 -9.60
N GLY A 167 26.44 -4.48 -8.53
CA GLY A 167 27.59 -5.36 -8.60
C GLY A 167 27.29 -6.78 -9.09
N SER A 168 26.03 -7.18 -9.23
CA SER A 168 25.61 -8.52 -9.68
C SER A 168 26.02 -8.85 -11.11
N GLY A 169 26.31 -7.85 -11.96
CA GLY A 169 26.58 -8.00 -13.38
C GLY A 169 25.33 -8.33 -14.23
N LYS A 170 24.15 -8.29 -13.63
CA LYS A 170 22.86 -8.61 -14.29
C LYS A 170 21.90 -7.41 -14.33
N VAL A 171 22.40 -6.20 -14.10
CA VAL A 171 21.58 -4.98 -14.03
C VAL A 171 22.15 -3.92 -14.95
N THR A 172 21.29 -3.36 -15.80
CA THR A 172 21.53 -2.10 -16.49
C THR A 172 20.78 -1.01 -15.76
N ALA A 173 21.49 -0.10 -15.11
CA ALA A 173 20.91 0.96 -14.32
C ALA A 173 20.97 2.30 -15.04
N LEU A 174 19.83 2.98 -15.17
CA LEU A 174 19.67 4.25 -15.85
C LEU A 174 19.07 5.27 -14.90
N THR A 175 19.80 6.35 -14.65
CA THR A 175 19.30 7.57 -14.01
C THR A 175 18.86 8.58 -15.06
N GLU A 176 18.05 9.57 -14.66
CA GLU A 176 17.45 10.53 -15.60
C GLU A 176 16.70 9.80 -16.74
N ALA A 177 16.03 8.71 -16.37
CA ALA A 177 15.28 7.86 -17.28
C ALA A 177 13.85 7.65 -16.78
N ARG A 178 12.87 7.70 -17.65
CA ARG A 178 11.46 7.44 -17.34
C ARG A 178 10.83 6.55 -18.42
N VAL A 179 9.75 5.89 -18.05
CA VAL A 179 8.96 5.09 -19.00
C VAL A 179 8.03 6.06 -19.74
N ASP A 180 8.18 6.13 -21.06
CA ASP A 180 7.31 6.94 -21.91
C ASP A 180 6.13 6.10 -22.46
N ASP A 181 6.40 4.83 -22.86
CA ASP A 181 5.35 3.96 -23.39
C ASP A 181 5.70 2.48 -23.20
N LEU A 182 4.71 1.62 -23.32
CA LEU A 182 4.83 0.17 -23.24
C LEU A 182 4.57 -0.49 -24.60
N ILE A 183 5.41 -1.45 -24.95
CA ILE A 183 5.28 -2.20 -26.20
C ILE A 183 4.58 -3.52 -25.92
N VAL A 184 3.31 -3.59 -26.29
CA VAL A 184 2.47 -4.79 -26.11
C VAL A 184 2.23 -5.46 -27.46
N ARG A 185 2.38 -6.79 -27.51
CA ARG A 185 2.07 -7.61 -28.68
C ARG A 185 1.25 -8.83 -28.23
N ASP A 186 0.16 -9.07 -28.90
CA ASP A 186 -0.75 -10.20 -28.61
C ASP A 186 -1.21 -10.25 -27.12
N GLY A 187 -1.38 -9.07 -26.49
CA GLY A 187 -1.79 -8.94 -25.09
C GLY A 187 -0.68 -9.12 -24.05
N HIS A 188 0.58 -9.33 -24.49
CA HIS A 188 1.75 -9.48 -23.62
C HIS A 188 2.74 -8.33 -23.79
N LEU A 189 3.38 -7.96 -22.70
CA LEU A 189 4.47 -7.00 -22.72
C LEU A 189 5.68 -7.61 -23.40
N THR A 190 6.24 -6.89 -24.37
CA THR A 190 7.44 -7.30 -25.11
C THR A 190 8.55 -6.27 -25.03
N GLY A 191 8.28 -5.10 -24.50
CA GLY A 191 9.27 -4.04 -24.34
C GLY A 191 8.71 -2.78 -23.73
N ALA A 192 9.58 -1.81 -23.54
CA ALA A 192 9.24 -0.46 -23.10
C ALA A 192 10.04 0.58 -23.89
N LEU A 193 9.41 1.73 -24.11
CA LEU A 193 10.05 2.92 -24.63
C LEU A 193 10.42 3.82 -23.46
N LEU A 194 11.68 4.14 -23.33
CA LEU A 194 12.21 5.00 -22.27
C LEU A 194 12.66 6.34 -22.87
N ASP A 195 12.40 7.43 -22.15
CA ASP A 195 13.16 8.68 -22.34
C ASP A 195 14.37 8.61 -21.39
N HIS A 196 15.57 8.61 -21.95
CA HIS A 196 16.81 8.66 -21.19
C HIS A 196 17.57 9.91 -21.61
N LYS A 197 17.57 10.93 -20.75
CA LYS A 197 18.24 12.24 -20.97
C LYS A 197 17.78 12.96 -22.25
N GLY A 198 16.51 12.80 -22.60
CA GLY A 198 15.91 13.39 -23.79
C GLY A 198 16.10 12.57 -25.08
N GLU A 199 16.72 11.39 -25.00
CA GLU A 199 16.83 10.45 -26.11
C GLU A 199 15.92 9.24 -25.87
N GLN A 200 15.24 8.79 -26.92
CA GLN A 200 14.41 7.60 -26.85
C GLN A 200 15.23 6.32 -26.90
N LEU A 201 15.03 5.45 -25.93
CA LEU A 201 15.65 4.13 -25.83
C LEU A 201 14.57 3.04 -25.76
N THR A 202 14.61 2.08 -26.65
CA THR A 202 13.76 0.89 -26.57
C THR A 202 14.48 -0.22 -25.83
N VAL A 203 13.78 -0.84 -24.87
CA VAL A 203 14.28 -2.01 -24.14
C VAL A 203 13.31 -3.17 -24.29
N ASP A 204 13.85 -4.36 -24.57
CA ASP A 204 13.06 -5.60 -24.63
C ASP A 204 12.90 -6.13 -23.21
N VAL A 205 11.66 -6.20 -22.72
CA VAL A 205 11.31 -6.69 -21.37
C VAL A 205 9.98 -7.42 -21.40
N GLU A 206 9.85 -8.43 -20.56
CA GLU A 206 8.67 -9.31 -20.50
C GLU A 206 7.83 -9.06 -19.23
N GLY A 207 8.23 -8.13 -18.37
CA GLY A 207 7.50 -7.70 -17.19
C GLY A 207 8.05 -6.40 -16.63
N ILE A 208 7.20 -5.67 -15.94
CA ILE A 208 7.54 -4.40 -15.29
C ILE A 208 7.18 -4.47 -13.81
N PHE A 209 8.12 -4.06 -12.96
CA PHE A 209 7.94 -3.93 -11.53
C PHE A 209 8.08 -2.46 -11.13
N VAL A 210 7.01 -1.87 -10.58
CA VAL A 210 6.90 -0.44 -10.34
C VAL A 210 7.02 -0.14 -8.85
N PHE A 211 8.06 0.60 -8.47
CA PHE A 211 8.37 0.97 -7.08
C PHE A 211 8.54 2.50 -6.94
N LEU A 212 7.55 3.24 -7.43
CA LEU A 212 7.53 4.72 -7.38
C LEU A 212 7.04 5.28 -6.04
N GLY A 213 6.89 4.41 -5.04
CA GLY A 213 6.36 4.77 -3.74
C GLY A 213 4.88 4.49 -3.60
N GLN A 214 4.29 5.05 -2.55
CA GLN A 214 2.88 4.84 -2.20
C GLN A 214 2.22 6.16 -1.80
N ARG A 215 0.94 6.31 -2.12
CA ARG A 215 0.13 7.47 -1.75
C ARG A 215 -0.91 7.08 -0.70
N PRO A 216 -1.21 7.99 0.26
CA PRO A 216 -2.28 7.77 1.24
C PRO A 216 -3.67 7.77 0.56
N ASN A 217 -4.55 6.87 1.01
CA ASN A 217 -5.93 6.79 0.55
C ASN A 217 -6.79 7.81 1.31
N ASN A 218 -6.69 9.09 0.96
CA ASN A 218 -7.31 10.20 1.67
C ASN A 218 -8.49 10.87 0.92
N ALA A 219 -8.79 10.45 -0.30
CA ALA A 219 -9.76 11.12 -1.18
C ALA A 219 -11.14 11.32 -0.53
N LEU A 220 -11.62 10.36 0.27
CA LEU A 220 -12.93 10.41 0.93
C LEU A 220 -13.05 11.50 2.00
N PHE A 221 -11.96 11.91 2.61
CA PHE A 221 -11.96 12.84 3.74
C PHE A 221 -10.99 14.02 3.59
N ALA A 222 -10.40 14.18 2.40
CA ALA A 222 -9.59 15.35 2.08
C ALA A 222 -10.40 16.63 2.26
N GLY A 223 -9.82 17.61 2.98
CA GLY A 223 -10.50 18.85 3.33
C GLY A 223 -11.44 18.76 4.54
N GLN A 224 -11.64 17.60 5.15
CA GLN A 224 -12.40 17.45 6.40
C GLN A 224 -11.49 17.30 7.62
N VAL A 225 -10.35 16.62 7.50
CA VAL A 225 -9.36 16.46 8.57
C VAL A 225 -8.03 17.09 8.14
N ASP A 226 -7.21 17.48 9.11
CA ASP A 226 -5.89 18.02 8.85
C ASP A 226 -4.96 16.94 8.26
N LEU A 227 -4.34 17.28 7.13
CA LEU A 227 -3.38 16.42 6.42
C LEU A 227 -2.02 17.12 6.36
N THR A 228 -0.97 16.34 6.33
CA THR A 228 0.38 16.83 6.01
C THR A 228 0.48 17.21 4.53
N GLU A 229 1.58 17.88 4.15
CA GLU A 229 1.85 18.22 2.74
C GLU A 229 1.85 16.99 1.82
N ASP A 230 2.26 15.82 2.35
CA ASP A 230 2.27 14.54 1.62
C ASP A 230 0.90 13.83 1.65
N GLY A 231 -0.14 14.45 2.24
CA GLY A 231 -1.51 13.94 2.28
C GLY A 231 -1.80 12.87 3.34
N TYR A 232 -0.91 12.65 4.31
CA TYR A 232 -1.16 11.76 5.45
C TYR A 232 -1.94 12.48 6.55
N ILE A 233 -2.72 11.73 7.35
CA ILE A 233 -3.41 12.31 8.51
C ILE A 233 -2.37 12.67 9.58
N ASP A 234 -2.40 13.92 10.04
CA ASP A 234 -1.62 14.38 11.19
C ASP A 234 -2.38 14.05 12.48
N ALA A 235 -2.19 12.82 12.95
CA ALA A 235 -2.89 12.32 14.13
C ALA A 235 -2.11 12.56 15.41
N GLY A 236 -2.83 12.84 16.49
CA GLY A 236 -2.28 12.90 17.84
C GLY A 236 -1.74 11.55 18.33
N ILE A 237 -1.02 11.55 19.43
CA ILE A 237 -0.49 10.33 20.07
C ILE A 237 -1.60 9.34 20.46
N ASP A 238 -2.81 9.81 20.67
CA ASP A 238 -4.02 9.04 20.96
C ASP A 238 -4.80 8.68 19.69
N MET A 239 -4.22 8.87 18.53
CA MET A 239 -4.82 8.65 17.21
C MET A 239 -6.04 9.54 16.92
N SER A 240 -6.24 10.63 17.66
CA SER A 240 -7.26 11.63 17.35
C SER A 240 -6.84 12.45 16.12
N THR A 241 -7.81 12.82 15.29
CA THR A 241 -7.63 13.78 14.19
C THR A 241 -8.03 15.18 14.66
N SER A 242 -8.01 16.14 13.74
CA SER A 242 -8.50 17.51 14.00
C SER A 242 -10.01 17.58 14.30
N LEU A 243 -10.79 16.55 13.96
CA LEU A 243 -12.23 16.49 14.22
C LEU A 243 -12.58 15.65 15.45
N PRO A 244 -13.42 16.15 16.37
CA PRO A 244 -13.89 15.38 17.52
C PRO A 244 -14.65 14.12 17.09
N GLY A 245 -14.29 12.95 17.68
CA GLY A 245 -14.91 11.67 17.37
C GLY A 245 -14.40 11.02 16.07
N VAL A 246 -13.41 11.62 15.43
CA VAL A 246 -12.72 11.03 14.28
C VAL A 246 -11.30 10.68 14.67
N PHE A 247 -10.96 9.41 14.48
CA PHE A 247 -9.66 8.84 14.78
C PHE A 247 -9.06 8.25 13.52
N SER A 248 -7.77 7.94 13.54
CA SER A 248 -7.10 7.30 12.42
C SER A 248 -6.18 6.17 12.87
N ALA A 249 -5.89 5.22 12.00
CA ALA A 249 -5.02 4.10 12.32
C ALA A 249 -4.27 3.58 11.08
N GLY A 250 -3.06 3.10 11.29
CA GLY A 250 -2.28 2.44 10.27
C GLY A 250 -1.52 3.39 9.34
N ASP A 251 -1.33 2.96 8.12
CA ASP A 251 -0.42 3.59 7.18
C ASP A 251 -0.93 4.90 6.57
N ILE A 252 -2.19 5.25 6.83
CA ILE A 252 -2.77 6.55 6.51
C ILE A 252 -2.22 7.68 7.38
N ASN A 253 -1.65 7.36 8.55
CA ASN A 253 -1.08 8.33 9.47
C ASN A 253 0.30 8.82 9.04
N HIS A 254 0.60 10.07 9.35
CA HIS A 254 1.96 10.58 9.30
C HIS A 254 2.82 9.91 10.38
N LYS A 255 3.75 9.04 9.96
CA LYS A 255 4.63 8.31 10.86
C LYS A 255 5.89 7.82 10.15
N PRO A 256 7.02 7.63 10.88
CA PRO A 256 8.30 7.27 10.27
C PRO A 256 8.34 5.82 9.77
N PHE A 257 7.60 4.90 10.42
CA PHE A 257 7.64 3.48 10.10
C PHE A 257 6.24 2.92 9.84
N ARG A 258 6.11 2.18 8.77
CA ARG A 258 4.87 1.56 8.30
C ARG A 258 5.06 0.06 8.23
N GLN A 259 4.54 -0.63 9.25
CA GLN A 259 4.62 -2.07 9.44
C GLN A 259 3.27 -2.60 9.92
N ILE A 260 2.99 -3.87 9.71
CA ILE A 260 1.75 -4.52 10.20
C ILE A 260 1.60 -4.27 11.71
N THR A 261 2.67 -4.46 12.47
CA THR A 261 2.68 -4.28 13.93
C THR A 261 2.40 -2.83 14.36
N THR A 262 2.93 -1.83 13.65
CA THR A 262 2.64 -0.42 13.97
C THR A 262 1.21 -0.05 13.59
N ALA A 263 0.67 -0.59 12.50
CA ALA A 263 -0.73 -0.38 12.12
C ALA A 263 -1.70 -1.00 13.15
N MET A 264 -1.38 -2.20 13.67
CA MET A 264 -2.15 -2.84 14.74
C MET A 264 -2.10 -2.04 16.05
N ALA A 265 -0.94 -1.47 16.40
CA ALA A 265 -0.80 -0.63 17.58
C ALA A 265 -1.66 0.63 17.47
N ASP A 266 -1.62 1.32 16.32
CA ASP A 266 -2.48 2.46 16.04
C ASP A 266 -3.97 2.09 16.15
N GLY A 267 -4.39 0.96 15.57
CA GLY A 267 -5.77 0.47 15.65
C GLY A 267 -6.21 0.18 17.09
N THR A 268 -5.31 -0.30 17.94
CA THR A 268 -5.57 -0.49 19.35
C THR A 268 -5.79 0.85 20.06
N ILE A 269 -4.91 1.81 19.85
CA ILE A 269 -4.99 3.15 20.46
C ILE A 269 -6.26 3.87 19.98
N ALA A 270 -6.51 3.88 18.66
CA ALA A 270 -7.70 4.50 18.08
C ALA A 270 -9.01 3.92 18.65
N ALA A 271 -9.10 2.60 18.79
CA ALA A 271 -10.29 1.94 19.32
C ALA A 271 -10.54 2.31 20.80
N LEU A 272 -9.49 2.39 21.63
CA LEU A 272 -9.60 2.78 23.04
C LEU A 272 -9.93 4.28 23.19
N SER A 273 -9.38 5.12 22.32
CA SER A 273 -9.69 6.55 22.28
C SER A 273 -11.13 6.81 21.82
N ALA A 274 -11.60 6.08 20.82
CA ALA A 274 -12.98 6.11 20.36
C ALA A 274 -13.96 5.64 21.46
N GLU A 275 -13.61 4.58 22.20
CA GLU A 275 -14.40 4.14 23.37
C GLU A 275 -14.56 5.26 24.39
N LYS A 276 -13.44 5.89 24.79
CA LYS A 276 -13.46 7.00 25.75
C LYS A 276 -14.33 8.14 25.25
N TYR A 277 -14.20 8.52 23.97
CA TYR A 277 -15.03 9.57 23.36
C TYR A 277 -16.52 9.23 23.41
N VAL A 278 -16.92 8.04 22.93
CA VAL A 278 -18.33 7.61 22.88
C VAL A 278 -18.96 7.60 24.26
N ARG A 279 -18.23 7.17 25.29
CA ARG A 279 -18.71 7.18 26.69
C ARG A 279 -18.94 8.59 27.22
N THR A 280 -18.17 9.59 26.79
CA THR A 280 -18.37 10.98 27.20
C THR A 280 -19.56 11.64 26.49
N GLN A 281 -20.04 11.06 25.39
CA GLN A 281 -21.21 11.53 24.61
C GLN A 281 -22.51 10.78 25.01
N SER A 282 -22.45 9.88 25.98
CA SER A 282 -23.59 9.14 26.54
C SER A 282 -24.07 9.79 27.80
#